data_9a5c9b09752245bd84b01952de7ddc2a
#
_entry.id   9a5c9b09752245bd84b01952de7ddc2a
#
_cell.length_a   1.000
_cell.length_b   1.000
_cell.length_c   1.000
_cell.angle_alpha   90.00
_cell.angle_beta   90.00
_cell.angle_gamma   90.00
#
_symmetry.space_group_name_H-M   'P 1'
#
loop_
_entity.id
_entity.type
_entity.pdbx_description
1 polymer ?
#
loop_
_entity_poly.entity_id
_entity_poly.type
_entity_poly.pdbx_seq_one_letter_code
_entity_poly.pdbx_strand_id
1 'polypeptide(L)'
;MREGEKLLLTGPNGAGKSTLLAILADTLQPQHGNVERHATIGYLPQEVSFARGERSSAETYRSAVGATIADEVPLESIGLLAPRDLHRPVSELSVGQRRRLALATLVADAPQVLLLDEPTNHLSLTLVEELEEALQRYPGALAIASHDRWLRARWRGRELRLGA
;
A
#
# COMPACT_ATOMS: atom_id res chain seq x y z
N MET A 1 -2.08 -5.66 -16.02
CA MET A 1 -2.88 -6.43 -15.05
C MET A 1 -4.34 -6.34 -15.45
N ARG A 2 -5.12 -7.38 -15.20
CA ARG A 2 -6.57 -7.43 -15.46
C ARG A 2 -7.31 -7.11 -14.15
N GLU A 3 -8.57 -6.70 -14.27
CA GLU A 3 -9.45 -6.50 -13.10
C GLU A 3 -9.50 -7.77 -12.24
N GLY A 4 -9.39 -7.63 -10.92
CA GLY A 4 -9.36 -8.75 -9.97
C GLY A 4 -8.09 -9.60 -9.99
N GLU A 5 -7.13 -9.34 -10.87
CA GLU A 5 -5.87 -10.10 -10.91
C GLU A 5 -5.05 -9.87 -9.64
N LYS A 6 -4.58 -10.95 -9.02
CA LYS A 6 -3.71 -10.94 -7.85
C LYS A 6 -2.32 -11.42 -8.24
N LEU A 7 -1.31 -10.55 -8.12
CA LEU A 7 0.07 -10.80 -8.51
C LEU A 7 1.00 -10.66 -7.30
N LEU A 8 1.79 -11.69 -7.03
CA LEU A 8 2.88 -11.65 -6.06
C LEU A 8 4.21 -11.58 -6.80
N LEU A 9 4.96 -10.52 -6.54
CA LEU A 9 6.33 -10.35 -7.04
C LEU A 9 7.31 -10.93 -6.03
N THR A 10 8.08 -11.91 -6.45
CA THR A 10 9.10 -12.57 -5.63
C THR A 10 10.48 -12.46 -6.28
N GLY A 11 11.52 -12.74 -5.51
CA GLY A 11 12.91 -12.70 -5.98
C GLY A 11 13.85 -12.14 -4.91
N PRO A 12 15.17 -12.25 -5.11
CA PRO A 12 16.15 -11.77 -4.16
C PRO A 12 16.09 -10.24 -3.97
N ASN A 13 16.76 -9.73 -2.93
CA ASN A 13 16.93 -8.29 -2.77
C ASN A 13 17.71 -7.75 -3.98
N GLY A 14 17.29 -6.58 -4.47
CA GLY A 14 17.89 -5.98 -5.68
C GLY A 14 17.35 -6.53 -7.01
N ALA A 15 16.46 -7.52 -7.04
CA ALA A 15 15.89 -8.07 -8.26
C ALA A 15 14.96 -7.13 -9.05
N GLY A 16 14.71 -5.90 -8.53
CA GLY A 16 13.90 -4.90 -9.22
C GLY A 16 12.41 -4.91 -8.86
N LYS A 17 11.98 -5.61 -7.80
CA LYS A 17 10.56 -5.67 -7.38
C LYS A 17 9.99 -4.26 -7.11
N SER A 18 10.64 -3.50 -6.23
CA SER A 18 10.26 -2.12 -5.89
C SER A 18 10.33 -1.20 -7.11
N THR A 19 11.36 -1.36 -7.94
CA THR A 19 11.52 -0.60 -9.20
C THR A 19 10.35 -0.86 -10.14
N LEU A 20 9.95 -2.12 -10.32
CA LEU A 20 8.80 -2.48 -11.15
C LEU A 20 7.50 -1.86 -10.62
N LEU A 21 7.24 -1.96 -9.30
CA LEU A 21 6.06 -1.33 -8.70
C LEU A 21 6.08 0.19 -8.86
N ALA A 22 7.24 0.85 -8.66
CA ALA A 22 7.39 2.29 -8.83
C ALA A 22 7.15 2.74 -10.28
N ILE A 23 7.60 1.94 -11.27
CA ILE A 23 7.32 2.20 -12.69
C ILE A 23 5.81 2.04 -12.98
N LEU A 24 5.17 0.99 -12.48
CA LEU A 24 3.73 0.78 -12.65
C LEU A 24 2.92 1.91 -11.98
N ALA A 25 3.39 2.43 -10.85
CA ALA A 25 2.77 3.55 -10.11
C ALA A 25 3.05 4.94 -10.71
N ASP A 26 3.79 5.05 -11.79
CA ASP A 26 4.24 6.32 -12.39
C ASP A 26 5.15 7.19 -11.52
N THR A 27 5.74 6.63 -10.48
CA THR A 27 6.70 7.33 -9.61
C THR A 27 8.14 7.23 -10.12
N LEU A 28 8.39 6.30 -11.05
CA LEU A 28 9.66 6.12 -11.74
C LEU A 28 9.42 5.88 -13.24
N GLN A 29 10.18 6.56 -14.09
CA GLN A 29 10.11 6.34 -15.53
C GLN A 29 10.94 5.13 -15.95
N PRO A 30 10.43 4.26 -16.86
CA PRO A 30 11.21 3.15 -17.38
C PRO A 30 12.36 3.66 -18.29
N GLN A 31 13.52 3.02 -18.23
CA GLN A 31 14.66 3.35 -19.12
C GLN A 31 14.37 2.99 -20.59
N HIS A 32 13.59 1.93 -20.80
CA HIS A 32 13.18 1.45 -22.12
C HIS A 32 11.74 0.96 -22.08
N GLY A 33 11.03 1.09 -23.20
CA GLY A 33 9.61 0.71 -23.29
C GLY A 33 8.67 1.78 -22.75
N ASN A 34 7.42 1.42 -22.66
CA ASN A 34 6.33 2.27 -22.13
C ASN A 34 5.40 1.49 -21.23
N VAL A 35 4.67 2.19 -20.38
CA VAL A 35 3.60 1.63 -19.56
C VAL A 35 2.31 2.38 -19.87
N GLU A 36 1.28 1.65 -20.27
CA GLU A 36 -0.06 2.19 -20.46
C GLU A 36 -0.88 1.98 -19.19
N ARG A 37 -1.53 3.06 -18.71
CA ARG A 37 -2.32 3.09 -17.48
C ARG A 37 -3.73 3.55 -17.80
N HIS A 38 -4.70 2.68 -17.59
CA HIS A 38 -6.12 2.93 -17.85
C HIS A 38 -6.98 2.81 -16.58
N ALA A 39 -6.36 2.87 -15.40
CA ALA A 39 -7.01 2.64 -14.12
C ALA A 39 -6.44 3.59 -13.05
N THR A 40 -7.21 3.84 -12.00
CA THR A 40 -6.70 4.50 -10.79
C THR A 40 -5.75 3.57 -10.05
N ILE A 41 -4.56 4.08 -9.69
CA ILE A 41 -3.50 3.29 -9.08
C ILE A 41 -3.19 3.84 -7.68
N GLY A 42 -3.32 3.00 -6.67
CA GLY A 42 -2.81 3.25 -5.33
C GLY A 42 -1.46 2.56 -5.13
N TYR A 43 -0.50 3.25 -4.55
CA TYR A 43 0.84 2.72 -4.34
C TYR A 43 1.31 2.92 -2.90
N LEU A 44 1.68 1.84 -2.25
CA LEU A 44 2.36 1.85 -0.96
C LEU A 44 3.85 1.52 -1.20
N PRO A 45 4.75 2.50 -1.16
CA PRO A 45 6.18 2.25 -1.29
C PRO A 45 6.75 1.61 -0.01
N GLN A 46 7.96 1.05 -0.11
CA GLN A 46 8.67 0.48 1.03
C GLN A 46 8.93 1.54 2.12
N GLU A 47 9.31 2.76 1.73
CA GLU A 47 9.46 3.90 2.63
C GLU A 47 8.35 4.92 2.38
N VAL A 48 7.63 5.27 3.45
CA VAL A 48 6.54 6.24 3.41
C VAL A 48 7.01 7.56 3.98
N SER A 49 6.88 8.63 3.18
CA SER A 49 7.09 10.00 3.62
C SER A 49 5.87 10.87 3.29
N PHE A 50 5.63 11.88 4.10
CA PHE A 50 4.58 12.85 3.89
C PHE A 50 5.19 14.25 3.76
N ALA A 51 4.80 15.00 2.72
CA ALA A 51 5.39 16.29 2.39
C ALA A 51 5.16 17.36 3.46
N ARG A 52 4.11 17.23 4.26
CA ARG A 52 3.71 18.17 5.32
C ARG A 52 3.68 17.48 6.66
N GLY A 53 4.86 17.30 7.24
CA GLY A 53 5.04 16.59 8.51
C GLY A 53 4.38 17.25 9.72
N GLU A 54 4.09 18.56 9.65
CA GLU A 54 3.42 19.33 10.69
C GLU A 54 1.91 19.04 10.81
N ARG A 55 1.28 18.52 9.75
CA ARG A 55 -0.14 18.16 9.78
C ARG A 55 -0.38 16.94 10.65
N SER A 56 -1.54 16.91 11.31
CA SER A 56 -2.00 15.73 12.02
C SER A 56 -2.28 14.56 11.07
N SER A 57 -2.35 13.34 11.62
CA SER A 57 -2.73 12.15 10.86
C SER A 57 -4.10 12.30 10.20
N ALA A 58 -5.09 12.84 10.93
CA ALA A 58 -6.44 13.06 10.42
C ALA A 58 -6.47 14.10 9.30
N GLU A 59 -5.75 15.22 9.43
CA GLU A 59 -5.65 16.24 8.38
C GLU A 59 -4.94 15.70 7.14
N THR A 60 -3.88 14.91 7.33
CA THR A 60 -3.13 14.28 6.24
C THR A 60 -4.02 13.31 5.49
N TYR A 61 -4.75 12.43 6.19
CA TYR A 61 -5.71 11.51 5.62
C TYR A 61 -6.79 12.27 4.83
N ARG A 62 -7.47 13.24 5.46
CA ARG A 62 -8.53 14.05 4.82
C ARG A 62 -8.03 14.77 3.57
N SER A 63 -6.79 15.28 3.61
CA SER A 63 -6.17 15.93 2.44
C SER A 63 -5.88 14.98 1.29
N ALA A 64 -5.60 13.72 1.59
CA ALA A 64 -5.27 12.69 0.61
C ALA A 64 -6.52 12.10 -0.06
N VAL A 65 -7.52 11.69 0.73
CA VAL A 65 -8.73 11.05 0.18
C VAL A 65 -9.83 12.03 -0.22
N GLY A 66 -9.72 13.30 0.22
CA GLY A 66 -10.75 14.31 0.02
C GLY A 66 -11.81 14.34 1.13
N ALA A 67 -12.54 15.46 1.23
CA ALA A 67 -13.48 15.68 2.32
C ALA A 67 -14.62 14.65 2.32
N THR A 68 -15.20 14.38 1.16
CA THR A 68 -16.34 13.44 1.02
C THR A 68 -16.00 12.06 1.52
N ILE A 69 -14.90 11.48 1.02
CA ILE A 69 -14.46 10.13 1.45
C ILE A 69 -14.09 10.13 2.93
N ALA A 70 -13.41 11.17 3.42
CA ALA A 70 -13.03 11.26 4.83
C ALA A 70 -14.24 11.38 5.79
N ASP A 71 -15.35 11.94 5.33
CA ASP A 71 -16.60 12.02 6.11
C ASP A 71 -17.39 10.70 6.07
N GLU A 72 -17.36 9.97 4.94
CA GLU A 72 -18.00 8.67 4.77
C GLU A 72 -17.22 7.53 5.45
N VAL A 73 -15.87 7.60 5.37
CA VAL A 73 -14.94 6.61 5.94
C VAL A 73 -13.94 7.35 6.85
N PRO A 74 -14.32 7.68 8.08
CA PRO A 74 -13.42 8.35 9.02
C PRO A 74 -12.18 7.51 9.33
N LEU A 75 -11.01 8.14 9.47
CA LEU A 75 -9.72 7.45 9.70
C LEU A 75 -9.76 6.49 10.90
N GLU A 76 -10.47 6.87 11.97
CA GLU A 76 -10.67 6.04 13.16
C GLU A 76 -11.43 4.74 12.88
N SER A 77 -12.36 4.75 11.93
CA SER A 77 -13.18 3.58 11.59
C SER A 77 -12.40 2.49 10.87
N ILE A 78 -11.27 2.86 10.23
CA ILE A 78 -10.40 1.91 9.53
C ILE A 78 -9.62 1.04 10.52
N GLY A 79 -9.39 1.52 11.75
CA GLY A 79 -8.75 0.74 12.82
C GLY A 79 -7.24 0.56 12.70
N LEU A 80 -6.59 1.17 11.70
CA LEU A 80 -5.14 1.03 11.47
C LEU A 80 -4.28 1.93 12.36
N LEU A 81 -4.83 3.02 12.91
CA LEU A 81 -4.16 3.91 13.87
C LEU A 81 -4.90 3.91 15.21
N ALA A 82 -4.11 4.00 16.29
CA ALA A 82 -4.69 4.19 17.62
C ALA A 82 -5.32 5.59 17.73
N PRO A 83 -6.43 5.78 18.49
CA PRO A 83 -7.10 7.08 18.63
C PRO A 83 -6.15 8.21 19.06
N ARG A 84 -5.18 7.92 19.93
CA ARG A 84 -4.17 8.88 20.40
C ARG A 84 -3.26 9.42 19.29
N ASP A 85 -3.11 8.69 18.17
CA ASP A 85 -2.22 9.06 17.06
C ASP A 85 -2.95 9.86 15.97
N LEU A 86 -4.27 9.97 16.01
CA LEU A 86 -5.08 10.68 15.00
C LEU A 86 -4.77 12.19 14.93
N HIS A 87 -4.51 12.80 16.08
CA HIS A 87 -4.24 14.24 16.20
C HIS A 87 -2.75 14.58 16.29
N ARG A 88 -1.87 13.57 16.24
CA ARG A 88 -0.43 13.80 16.27
C ARG A 88 0.10 14.23 14.91
N PRO A 89 1.08 15.17 14.87
CA PRO A 89 1.82 15.49 13.65
C PRO A 89 2.43 14.25 13.01
N VAL A 90 2.37 14.15 11.68
CA VAL A 90 2.89 12.97 10.98
C VAL A 90 4.40 12.80 11.16
N SER A 91 5.13 13.92 11.36
CA SER A 91 6.56 13.90 11.68
C SER A 91 6.91 13.17 12.97
N GLU A 92 5.99 13.13 13.94
CA GLU A 92 6.17 12.47 15.23
C GLU A 92 5.77 10.99 15.22
N LEU A 93 5.18 10.52 14.14
CA LEU A 93 4.81 9.13 13.99
C LEU A 93 6.03 8.25 13.75
N SER A 94 6.02 7.04 14.32
CA SER A 94 7.00 6.01 13.97
C SER A 94 6.86 5.59 12.49
N VAL A 95 7.88 4.93 11.95
CA VAL A 95 7.85 4.37 10.58
C VAL A 95 6.62 3.48 10.38
N GLY A 96 6.33 2.60 11.32
CA GLY A 96 5.15 1.72 11.25
C GLY A 96 3.82 2.48 11.31
N GLN A 97 3.72 3.55 12.11
CA GLN A 97 2.52 4.39 12.17
C GLN A 97 2.30 5.17 10.87
N ARG A 98 3.36 5.76 10.28
CA ARG A 98 3.29 6.41 8.97
C ARG A 98 2.82 5.43 7.89
N ARG A 99 3.34 4.21 7.91
CA ARG A 99 2.94 3.16 6.96
C ARG A 99 1.48 2.78 7.10
N ARG A 100 0.98 2.63 8.34
CA ARG A 100 -0.44 2.36 8.61
C ARG A 100 -1.35 3.51 8.17
N LEU A 101 -0.92 4.77 8.34
CA LEU A 101 -1.64 5.93 7.82
C LEU A 101 -1.74 5.90 6.29
N ALA A 102 -0.64 5.63 5.59
CA ALA A 102 -0.63 5.49 4.14
C ALA A 102 -1.53 4.34 3.66
N LEU A 103 -1.49 3.21 4.36
CA LEU A 103 -2.36 2.07 4.04
C LEU A 103 -3.84 2.42 4.26
N ALA A 104 -4.17 3.13 5.35
CA ALA A 104 -5.53 3.61 5.61
C ALA A 104 -6.03 4.51 4.48
N THR A 105 -5.19 5.42 3.99
CA THR A 105 -5.50 6.27 2.84
C THR A 105 -5.82 5.45 1.59
N LEU A 106 -5.01 4.44 1.29
CA LEU A 106 -5.22 3.59 0.12
C LEU A 106 -6.48 2.72 0.23
N VAL A 107 -6.78 2.22 1.43
CA VAL A 107 -8.00 1.42 1.67
C VAL A 107 -9.25 2.28 1.47
N ALA A 108 -9.24 3.52 1.96
CA ALA A 108 -10.38 4.44 1.82
C ALA A 108 -10.58 4.93 0.38
N ASP A 109 -9.50 5.21 -0.34
CA ASP A 109 -9.56 5.65 -1.74
C ASP A 109 -9.99 4.54 -2.71
N ALA A 110 -9.85 3.28 -2.30
CA ALA A 110 -10.26 2.08 -3.04
C ALA A 110 -9.88 2.08 -4.53
N PRO A 111 -8.59 2.28 -4.89
CA PRO A 111 -8.15 2.37 -6.27
C PRO A 111 -8.43 1.07 -7.06
N GLN A 112 -8.57 1.16 -8.38
CA GLN A 112 -8.78 -0.02 -9.23
C GLN A 112 -7.59 -0.98 -9.26
N VAL A 113 -6.38 -0.45 -9.08
CA VAL A 113 -5.13 -1.23 -8.97
C VAL A 113 -4.39 -0.82 -7.71
N LEU A 114 -4.09 -1.77 -6.86
CA LEU A 114 -3.33 -1.57 -5.62
C LEU A 114 -1.94 -2.20 -5.75
N LEU A 115 -0.91 -1.39 -5.58
CA LEU A 115 0.49 -1.79 -5.65
C LEU A 115 1.11 -1.65 -4.26
N LEU A 116 1.59 -2.74 -3.68
CA LEU A 116 2.11 -2.75 -2.30
C LEU A 116 3.55 -3.29 -2.28
N ASP A 117 4.47 -2.49 -1.76
CA ASP A 117 5.87 -2.88 -1.58
C ASP A 117 6.14 -3.24 -0.12
N GLU A 118 6.36 -4.53 0.15
CA GLU A 118 6.58 -5.11 1.49
C GLU A 118 5.52 -4.69 2.52
N PRO A 119 4.21 -4.88 2.27
CA PRO A 119 3.14 -4.29 3.08
C PRO A 119 3.11 -4.80 4.52
N THR A 120 3.68 -5.98 4.80
CA THR A 120 3.70 -6.60 6.12
C THR A 120 4.82 -6.10 7.03
N ASN A 121 5.81 -5.38 6.49
CA ASN A 121 6.91 -4.86 7.29
C ASN A 121 6.42 -3.88 8.38
N HIS A 122 6.94 -4.05 9.60
CA HIS A 122 6.61 -3.24 10.78
C HIS A 122 5.14 -3.37 11.27
N LEU A 123 4.43 -4.40 10.86
CA LEU A 123 3.10 -4.75 11.38
C LEU A 123 3.21 -5.85 12.44
N SER A 124 2.29 -5.86 13.40
CA SER A 124 2.12 -7.00 14.31
C SER A 124 1.51 -8.19 13.57
N LEU A 125 1.70 -9.41 14.09
CA LEU A 125 1.14 -10.62 13.46
C LEU A 125 -0.38 -10.53 13.24
N THR A 126 -1.11 -10.05 14.22
CA THR A 126 -2.57 -9.86 14.10
C THR A 126 -2.92 -8.92 12.95
N LEU A 127 -2.21 -7.79 12.83
CA LEU A 127 -2.46 -6.82 11.77
C LEU A 127 -2.05 -7.36 10.39
N VAL A 128 -1.03 -8.21 10.32
CA VAL A 128 -0.64 -8.92 9.08
C VAL A 128 -1.77 -9.85 8.62
N GLU A 129 -2.36 -10.63 9.53
CA GLU A 129 -3.48 -11.54 9.22
C GLU A 129 -4.71 -10.77 8.75
N GLU A 130 -5.08 -9.69 9.43
CA GLU A 130 -6.19 -8.82 9.03
C GLU A 130 -5.95 -8.17 7.67
N LEU A 131 -4.73 -7.69 7.40
CA LEU A 131 -4.34 -7.13 6.12
C LEU A 131 -4.41 -8.17 5.01
N GLU A 132 -3.87 -9.37 5.22
CA GLU A 132 -3.91 -10.46 4.25
C GLU A 132 -5.37 -10.82 3.88
N GLU A 133 -6.25 -10.91 4.87
CA GLU A 133 -7.67 -11.20 4.64
C GLU A 133 -8.34 -10.07 3.83
N ALA A 134 -8.08 -8.80 4.17
CA ALA A 134 -8.59 -7.65 3.43
C ALA A 134 -8.09 -7.63 1.98
N LEU A 135 -6.79 -7.91 1.75
CA LEU A 135 -6.18 -7.95 0.43
C LEU A 135 -6.71 -9.10 -0.44
N GLN A 136 -7.02 -10.25 0.17
CA GLN A 136 -7.66 -11.35 -0.58
C GLN A 136 -9.06 -10.99 -1.07
N ARG A 137 -9.82 -10.20 -0.29
CA ARG A 137 -11.16 -9.73 -0.63
C ARG A 137 -11.18 -8.47 -1.49
N TYR A 138 -10.03 -7.84 -1.70
CA TYR A 138 -9.94 -6.61 -2.49
C TYR A 138 -10.47 -6.83 -3.91
N PRO A 139 -11.48 -6.06 -4.36
CA PRO A 139 -12.15 -6.32 -5.65
C PRO A 139 -11.29 -5.96 -6.86
N GLY A 140 -10.41 -4.96 -6.71
CA GLY A 140 -9.52 -4.49 -7.78
C GLY A 140 -8.34 -5.44 -8.05
N ALA A 141 -7.51 -5.04 -9.00
CA ALA A 141 -6.24 -5.71 -9.23
C ALA A 141 -5.25 -5.41 -8.11
N LEU A 142 -4.42 -6.36 -7.75
CA LEU A 142 -3.45 -6.26 -6.65
C LEU A 142 -2.09 -6.80 -7.07
N ALA A 143 -1.03 -6.00 -6.91
CA ALA A 143 0.33 -6.48 -7.00
C ALA A 143 1.08 -6.23 -5.69
N ILE A 144 1.67 -7.26 -5.13
CA ILE A 144 2.44 -7.22 -3.89
C ILE A 144 3.87 -7.65 -4.19
N ALA A 145 4.86 -6.85 -3.82
CA ALA A 145 6.24 -7.30 -3.69
C ALA A 145 6.46 -7.73 -2.24
N SER A 146 6.84 -8.98 -2.02
CA SER A 146 7.18 -9.47 -0.68
C SER A 146 8.19 -10.61 -0.73
N HIS A 147 9.00 -10.67 0.33
CA HIS A 147 9.86 -11.80 0.64
C HIS A 147 9.29 -12.68 1.78
N ASP A 148 8.14 -12.32 2.31
CA ASP A 148 7.48 -13.02 3.41
C ASP A 148 7.04 -14.42 2.98
N ARG A 149 7.53 -15.44 3.70
CA ARG A 149 7.22 -16.86 3.43
C ARG A 149 5.79 -17.21 3.80
N TRP A 150 5.24 -16.55 4.80
CA TRP A 150 3.85 -16.72 5.22
C TRP A 150 2.88 -16.26 4.14
N LEU A 151 3.07 -15.01 3.68
CA LEU A 151 2.27 -14.45 2.59
C LEU A 151 2.33 -15.35 1.35
N ARG A 152 3.54 -15.81 0.98
CA ARG A 152 3.71 -16.71 -0.18
C ARG A 152 2.97 -18.04 -0.01
N ALA A 153 3.05 -18.65 1.17
CA ALA A 153 2.41 -19.95 1.43
C ALA A 153 0.87 -19.89 1.33
N ARG A 154 0.30 -18.73 1.61
CA ARG A 154 -1.17 -18.48 1.60
C ARG A 154 -1.67 -17.79 0.34
N TRP A 155 -0.75 -17.37 -0.56
CA TRP A 155 -1.10 -16.63 -1.75
C TRP A 155 -1.90 -17.49 -2.74
N ARG A 156 -3.02 -16.95 -3.18
CA ARG A 156 -3.93 -17.65 -4.12
C ARG A 156 -3.92 -17.04 -5.53
N GLY A 157 -3.06 -16.04 -5.78
CA GLY A 157 -2.91 -15.40 -7.07
C GLY A 157 -1.72 -15.96 -7.86
N ARG A 158 -1.40 -15.28 -8.94
CA ARG A 158 -0.23 -15.56 -9.77
C ARG A 158 1.04 -15.10 -9.06
N GLU A 159 2.13 -15.86 -9.18
CA GLU A 159 3.47 -15.45 -8.74
C GLU A 159 4.33 -15.12 -9.97
N LEU A 160 5.04 -13.98 -9.89
CA LEU A 160 6.06 -13.57 -10.85
C LEU A 160 7.39 -13.45 -10.12
N ARG A 161 8.34 -14.31 -10.48
CA ARG A 161 9.69 -14.27 -9.92
C ARG A 161 10.60 -13.39 -10.77
N LEU A 162 11.24 -12.42 -10.14
CA LEU A 162 12.23 -11.54 -10.75
C LEU A 162 13.65 -12.01 -10.40
N GLY A 163 14.60 -11.73 -11.30
CA GLY A 163 16.01 -12.06 -11.07
C GLY A 163 16.31 -13.57 -11.13
N ALA A 164 15.62 -14.31 -12.01
CA ALA A 164 15.94 -15.70 -12.34
C ALA A 164 16.99 -15.75 -13.43
#